data_6043fcfdc603ae314f2319da6cd35371
#
_entry.id   6043fcfdc603ae314f2319da6cd35371
#
_cell.length_a   1.000
_cell.length_b   1.000
_cell.length_c   1.000
_cell.angle_alpha   90.00
_cell.angle_beta   90.00
_cell.angle_gamma   90.00
#
_symmetry.space_group_name_H-M   'P 1'
#
loop_
_entity.id
_entity.type
_entity.pdbx_description
1 polymer ?
#
loop_
_entity_poly.entity_id
_entity_poly.type
_entity_poly.pdbx_seq_one_letter_code
_entity_poly.pdbx_strand_id
1 'polypeptide(L)'
;MALSAESLDSREPAAPARAPVAQPIVLLGTLSALAALSLDMYVPGLPALAADLHTTASAAQLTLTACLVGLALGQLLAGPLSDARGRRRPVLIGMGVYTAASILCALAPSIWLLVPLRLAQGAAGGTAMVVATAAVRDRGEDGIGTARLFATLMVVNGLAPILAPVIGGQLLHWTDWRGVFLLLGAIGAVMLAASAAWFGESHPAERRRAGLGPRALLPVYRRVLSDRVFLGCLLGNGLALGGMFGYISGSPFVLQDVHGLSAQQYSLVFASNGAGIVLGSQLSHALVGRLGSRTLMLIGLAGTAAGGAGVCAAALTGAGLPVLLPLLFVNVACLGLVLPNAGALGLAGHGDAAGAAASLLGPTPYILGALASPLVGLGGRHDAAPMGTVIALFDAAALGAFVFLTRKTED
;
A
#
# COMPACT_ATOMS: atom_id res chain seq x y z
N MET A 1 56.10 -34.87 42.63
CA MET A 1 56.11 -34.02 41.40
C MET A 1 54.68 -33.68 41.06
N ALA A 2 54.28 -32.51 41.49
CA ALA A 2 52.92 -32.01 41.32
C ALA A 2 52.87 -31.13 40.08
N LEU A 3 51.90 -31.36 39.19
CA LEU A 3 51.56 -30.46 38.10
C LEU A 3 50.17 -29.92 38.38
N SER A 4 50.15 -28.63 38.68
CA SER A 4 48.95 -27.83 38.89
C SER A 4 48.27 -27.63 37.55
N ALA A 5 46.98 -27.98 37.45
CA ALA A 5 46.10 -27.59 36.35
C ALA A 5 45.48 -26.23 36.69
N GLU A 6 45.91 -25.18 36.04
CA GLU A 6 45.26 -23.86 36.01
C GLU A 6 43.97 -23.96 35.22
N SER A 7 42.83 -23.85 35.91
CA SER A 7 41.52 -23.71 35.29
C SER A 7 41.39 -22.29 34.72
N LEU A 8 41.48 -22.14 33.44
CA LEU A 8 41.12 -20.93 32.70
C LEU A 8 39.57 -20.74 32.79
N ASP A 9 39.18 -19.84 33.68
CA ASP A 9 37.81 -19.33 33.85
C ASP A 9 37.43 -18.50 32.61
N SER A 10 36.92 -19.16 31.55
CA SER A 10 36.38 -18.51 30.37
C SER A 10 34.98 -17.99 30.68
N ARG A 11 34.91 -16.81 31.30
CA ARG A 11 33.64 -16.06 31.37
C ARG A 11 33.29 -15.62 29.98
N GLU A 12 32.34 -16.31 29.33
CA GLU A 12 31.64 -15.79 28.16
C GLU A 12 31.02 -14.42 28.50
N PRO A 13 31.22 -13.40 27.66
CA PRO A 13 30.58 -12.11 27.90
C PRO A 13 29.05 -12.31 27.84
N ALA A 14 28.38 -11.91 28.93
CA ALA A 14 26.92 -11.96 29.03
C ALA A 14 26.29 -11.28 27.82
N ALA A 15 25.49 -12.00 27.08
CA ALA A 15 24.74 -11.46 25.94
C ALA A 15 23.87 -10.29 26.41
N PRO A 16 23.84 -9.16 25.69
CA PRO A 16 23.07 -7.99 26.08
C PRO A 16 21.60 -8.36 26.24
N ALA A 17 20.99 -7.94 27.38
CA ALA A 17 19.61 -8.21 27.72
C ALA A 17 18.68 -7.81 26.56
N ARG A 18 17.96 -8.79 26.00
CA ARG A 18 17.03 -8.56 24.90
C ARG A 18 15.88 -7.70 25.38
N ALA A 19 15.66 -6.55 24.72
CA ALA A 19 14.49 -5.73 24.94
C ALA A 19 13.20 -6.55 24.68
N PRO A 20 12.10 -6.31 25.42
CA PRO A 20 10.88 -7.08 25.26
C PRO A 20 10.35 -7.00 23.83
N VAL A 21 10.01 -8.15 23.25
CA VAL A 21 9.66 -8.36 21.84
C VAL A 21 8.40 -7.57 21.40
N ALA A 22 7.53 -7.18 22.32
CA ALA A 22 6.26 -6.51 22.03
C ALA A 22 6.41 -5.06 21.51
N GLN A 23 7.35 -4.28 22.03
CA GLN A 23 7.53 -2.88 21.63
C GLN A 23 7.98 -2.69 20.18
N PRO A 24 8.94 -3.47 19.64
CA PRO A 24 9.30 -3.36 18.23
C PRO A 24 8.15 -3.74 17.26
N ILE A 25 7.24 -4.62 17.65
CA ILE A 25 6.13 -5.08 16.79
C ILE A 25 5.14 -3.95 16.53
N VAL A 26 4.70 -3.26 17.58
CA VAL A 26 3.77 -2.13 17.46
C VAL A 26 4.39 -1.01 16.62
N LEU A 27 5.66 -0.69 16.88
CA LEU A 27 6.39 0.35 16.14
C LEU A 27 6.46 0.00 14.64
N LEU A 28 6.91 -1.22 14.29
CA LEU A 28 7.05 -1.65 12.90
C LEU A 28 5.69 -1.77 12.20
N GLY A 29 4.67 -2.26 12.91
CA GLY A 29 3.30 -2.32 12.40
C GLY A 29 2.74 -0.94 12.07
N THR A 30 2.87 0.03 12.98
CA THR A 30 2.40 1.39 12.75
C THR A 30 3.18 2.09 11.63
N LEU A 31 4.51 1.93 11.57
CA LEU A 31 5.32 2.43 10.45
C LEU A 31 4.86 1.88 9.10
N SER A 32 4.49 0.60 9.05
CA SER A 32 3.96 -0.04 7.84
C SER A 32 2.57 0.48 7.46
N ALA A 33 1.72 0.80 8.45
CA ALA A 33 0.36 1.30 8.24
C ALA A 33 0.29 2.77 7.77
N LEU A 34 1.36 3.56 7.96
CA LEU A 34 1.37 5.01 7.62
C LEU A 34 1.01 5.27 6.16
N ALA A 35 1.37 4.37 5.24
CA ALA A 35 1.01 4.46 3.83
C ALA A 35 -0.51 4.46 3.64
N ALA A 36 -1.21 3.48 4.22
CA ALA A 36 -2.66 3.38 4.15
C ALA A 36 -3.35 4.53 4.90
N LEU A 37 -2.88 4.88 6.10
CA LEU A 37 -3.41 6.01 6.84
C LEU A 37 -3.32 7.31 6.03
N SER A 38 -2.20 7.55 5.36
CA SER A 38 -2.00 8.75 4.53
C SER A 38 -2.88 8.79 3.30
N LEU A 39 -3.20 7.63 2.71
CA LEU A 39 -4.04 7.55 1.51
C LEU A 39 -5.52 7.62 1.87
N ASP A 40 -5.95 6.82 2.85
CA ASP A 40 -7.37 6.51 2.98
C ASP A 40 -8.08 7.37 4.04
N MET A 41 -7.35 7.91 5.04
CA MET A 41 -7.97 8.64 6.14
C MET A 41 -8.61 9.98 5.70
N TYR A 42 -8.05 10.68 4.71
CA TYR A 42 -8.58 11.97 4.26
C TYR A 42 -9.57 11.85 3.09
N VAL A 43 -9.68 10.67 2.47
CA VAL A 43 -10.54 10.42 1.30
C VAL A 43 -12.00 10.84 1.53
N PRO A 44 -12.63 10.57 2.70
CA PRO A 44 -13.98 11.05 2.98
C PRO A 44 -14.12 12.57 2.94
N GLY A 45 -13.03 13.31 3.17
CA GLY A 45 -12.97 14.76 3.16
C GLY A 45 -12.66 15.40 1.80
N LEU A 46 -12.40 14.61 0.74
CA LEU A 46 -12.02 15.13 -0.58
C LEU A 46 -13.03 16.13 -1.19
N PRO A 47 -14.36 15.88 -1.15
CA PRO A 47 -15.34 16.85 -1.64
C PRO A 47 -15.29 18.18 -0.87
N ALA A 48 -15.17 18.13 0.47
CA ALA A 48 -15.05 19.31 1.33
C ALA A 48 -13.74 20.07 1.07
N LEU A 49 -12.61 19.35 0.90
CA LEU A 49 -11.30 19.91 0.53
C LEU A 49 -11.39 20.66 -0.81
N ALA A 50 -12.02 20.04 -1.81
CA ALA A 50 -12.18 20.66 -3.12
C ALA A 50 -13.06 21.92 -3.07
N ALA A 51 -14.08 21.92 -2.20
CA ALA A 51 -14.95 23.09 -1.98
C ALA A 51 -14.21 24.23 -1.25
N ASP A 52 -13.49 23.91 -0.17
CA ASP A 52 -12.76 24.89 0.66
C ASP A 52 -11.59 25.55 -0.10
N LEU A 53 -10.86 24.79 -0.88
CA LEU A 53 -9.79 25.32 -1.73
C LEU A 53 -10.26 25.88 -3.08
N HIS A 54 -11.58 26.01 -3.30
CA HIS A 54 -12.19 26.51 -4.53
C HIS A 54 -11.61 25.87 -5.81
N THR A 55 -11.47 24.54 -5.80
CA THR A 55 -10.78 23.79 -6.88
C THR A 55 -11.69 22.72 -7.49
N THR A 56 -11.23 22.13 -8.60
CA THR A 56 -11.95 21.06 -9.31
C THR A 56 -11.74 19.70 -8.62
N ALA A 57 -12.64 18.73 -8.88
CA ALA A 57 -12.48 17.35 -8.44
C ALA A 57 -11.15 16.75 -8.95
N SER A 58 -10.80 16.99 -10.23
CA SER A 58 -9.51 16.55 -10.78
C SER A 58 -8.31 17.08 -10.02
N ALA A 59 -8.31 18.37 -9.68
CA ALA A 59 -7.21 18.96 -8.92
C ALA A 59 -7.12 18.41 -7.49
N ALA A 60 -8.28 18.15 -6.83
CA ALA A 60 -8.29 17.48 -5.54
C ALA A 60 -7.75 16.04 -5.63
N GLN A 61 -8.10 15.31 -6.68
CA GLN A 61 -7.58 13.95 -6.93
C GLN A 61 -6.08 13.91 -7.24
N LEU A 62 -5.49 15.01 -7.77
CA LEU A 62 -4.03 15.11 -7.90
C LEU A 62 -3.29 15.01 -6.56
N THR A 63 -3.95 15.30 -5.44
CA THR A 63 -3.36 15.10 -4.11
C THR A 63 -3.18 13.61 -3.78
N LEU A 64 -4.13 12.75 -4.22
CA LEU A 64 -3.98 11.29 -4.14
C LEU A 64 -2.88 10.81 -5.09
N THR A 65 -2.94 11.25 -6.35
CA THR A 65 -1.90 10.95 -7.35
C THR A 65 -0.51 11.27 -6.84
N ALA A 66 -0.30 12.48 -6.30
CA ALA A 66 0.98 12.90 -5.76
C ALA A 66 1.45 12.01 -4.59
N CYS A 67 0.52 11.62 -3.70
CA CYS A 67 0.84 10.73 -2.60
C CYS A 67 1.21 9.32 -3.11
N LEU A 68 0.49 8.78 -4.10
CA LEU A 68 0.78 7.49 -4.72
C LEU A 68 2.15 7.49 -5.41
N VAL A 69 2.45 8.53 -6.19
CA VAL A 69 3.79 8.72 -6.80
C VAL A 69 4.86 8.80 -5.71
N GLY A 70 4.59 9.56 -4.67
CA GLY A 70 5.48 9.66 -3.51
C GLY A 70 5.74 8.30 -2.88
N LEU A 71 4.69 7.52 -2.59
CA LEU A 71 4.80 6.16 -2.04
C LEU A 71 5.65 5.25 -2.93
N ALA A 72 5.41 5.27 -4.24
CA ALA A 72 6.20 4.49 -5.19
C ALA A 72 7.68 4.90 -5.16
N LEU A 73 7.98 6.20 -5.21
CA LEU A 73 9.34 6.73 -5.12
C LEU A 73 10.01 6.37 -3.79
N GLY A 74 9.30 6.54 -2.68
CA GLY A 74 9.78 6.15 -1.36
C GLY A 74 10.14 4.67 -1.30
N GLN A 75 9.30 3.79 -1.82
CA GLN A 75 9.57 2.36 -1.84
C GLN A 75 10.76 2.00 -2.73
N LEU A 76 10.87 2.60 -3.91
CA LEU A 76 11.98 2.33 -4.85
C LEU A 76 13.33 2.79 -4.30
N LEU A 77 13.36 3.96 -3.64
CA LEU A 77 14.61 4.58 -3.18
C LEU A 77 15.03 4.09 -1.79
N ALA A 78 14.06 3.78 -0.91
CA ALA A 78 14.35 3.44 0.48
C ALA A 78 15.07 2.08 0.62
N GLY A 79 14.76 1.10 -0.22
CA GLY A 79 15.43 -0.20 -0.20
C GLY A 79 16.95 -0.06 -0.29
N PRO A 80 17.49 0.35 -1.44
CA PRO A 80 18.94 0.51 -1.65
C PRO A 80 19.58 1.50 -0.67
N LEU A 81 18.88 2.59 -0.33
CA LEU A 81 19.39 3.59 0.60
C LEU A 81 19.57 3.05 2.01
N SER A 82 18.59 2.27 2.49
CA SER A 82 18.63 1.67 3.82
C SER A 82 19.61 0.48 3.90
N ASP A 83 19.83 -0.24 2.80
CA ASP A 83 20.87 -1.26 2.72
C ASP A 83 22.30 -0.68 2.77
N ALA A 84 22.48 0.52 2.19
CA ALA A 84 23.78 1.20 2.17
C ALA A 84 24.09 1.98 3.47
N ARG A 85 23.08 2.63 4.07
CA ARG A 85 23.27 3.55 5.21
C ARG A 85 22.79 3.02 6.56
N GLY A 86 22.21 1.81 6.58
CA GLY A 86 21.53 1.25 7.74
C GLY A 86 20.05 1.66 7.80
N ARG A 87 19.27 1.00 8.64
CA ARG A 87 17.80 1.16 8.71
C ARG A 87 17.37 2.39 9.50
N ARG A 88 18.10 2.71 10.57
CA ARG A 88 17.71 3.74 11.55
C ARG A 88 17.65 5.14 10.94
N ARG A 89 18.67 5.56 10.20
CA ARG A 89 18.74 6.90 9.62
C ARG A 89 17.63 7.20 8.63
N PRO A 90 17.34 6.33 7.63
CA PRO A 90 16.23 6.55 6.71
C PRO A 90 14.86 6.64 7.41
N VAL A 91 14.61 5.83 8.46
CA VAL A 91 13.36 5.93 9.24
C VAL A 91 13.24 7.28 9.93
N LEU A 92 14.28 7.74 10.63
CA LEU A 92 14.22 9.01 11.36
C LEU A 92 14.04 10.21 10.42
N ILE A 93 14.77 10.24 9.31
CA ILE A 93 14.62 11.29 8.28
C ILE A 93 13.22 11.20 7.66
N GLY A 94 12.79 9.99 7.27
CA GLY A 94 11.45 9.77 6.71
C GLY A 94 10.36 10.24 7.65
N MET A 95 10.41 9.86 8.93
CA MET A 95 9.42 10.28 9.92
C MET A 95 9.42 11.79 10.19
N GLY A 96 10.60 12.42 10.18
CA GLY A 96 10.72 13.88 10.25
C GLY A 96 10.04 14.57 9.07
N VAL A 97 10.32 14.12 7.84
CA VAL A 97 9.68 14.61 6.61
C VAL A 97 8.17 14.34 6.63
N TYR A 98 7.74 13.14 7.03
CA TYR A 98 6.32 12.80 7.15
C TYR A 98 5.57 13.75 8.08
N THR A 99 6.12 13.97 9.27
CA THR A 99 5.54 14.86 10.29
C THR A 99 5.43 16.28 9.77
N ALA A 100 6.51 16.81 9.25
CA ALA A 100 6.55 18.18 8.71
C ALA A 100 5.58 18.33 7.52
N ALA A 101 5.61 17.40 6.55
CA ALA A 101 4.71 17.43 5.40
C ALA A 101 3.25 17.34 5.82
N SER A 102 2.90 16.49 6.81
CA SER A 102 1.53 16.38 7.31
C SER A 102 1.04 17.67 7.95
N ILE A 103 1.85 18.30 8.81
CA ILE A 103 1.50 19.59 9.42
C ILE A 103 1.35 20.69 8.35
N LEU A 104 2.28 20.74 7.38
CA LEU A 104 2.22 21.71 6.29
C LEU A 104 1.02 21.45 5.36
N CYS A 105 0.59 20.20 5.15
CA CYS A 105 -0.65 19.87 4.44
C CYS A 105 -1.87 20.48 5.13
N ALA A 106 -1.94 20.41 6.46
CA ALA A 106 -3.03 21.04 7.22
C ALA A 106 -3.06 22.57 7.08
N LEU A 107 -1.90 23.19 6.90
CA LEU A 107 -1.73 24.65 6.77
C LEU A 107 -1.79 25.11 5.31
N ALA A 108 -1.94 24.22 4.33
CA ALA A 108 -1.89 24.57 2.92
C ALA A 108 -3.06 25.51 2.51
N PRO A 109 -2.77 26.71 1.98
CA PRO A 109 -3.79 27.65 1.54
C PRO A 109 -4.30 27.38 0.13
N SER A 110 -3.67 26.48 -0.61
CA SER A 110 -4.03 26.18 -1.99
C SER A 110 -3.70 24.74 -2.36
N ILE A 111 -4.43 24.23 -3.36
CA ILE A 111 -4.21 22.90 -3.89
C ILE A 111 -2.80 22.71 -4.46
N TRP A 112 -2.23 23.76 -5.07
CA TRP A 112 -0.91 23.72 -5.70
C TRP A 112 0.24 23.58 -4.70
N LEU A 113 0.06 24.05 -3.45
CA LEU A 113 0.99 23.77 -2.37
C LEU A 113 0.73 22.40 -1.74
N LEU A 114 -0.54 21.99 -1.66
CA LEU A 114 -0.92 20.71 -1.07
C LEU A 114 -0.35 19.53 -1.89
N VAL A 115 -0.38 19.59 -3.22
CA VAL A 115 0.10 18.53 -4.11
C VAL A 115 1.57 18.15 -3.85
N PRO A 116 2.57 19.05 -3.87
CA PRO A 116 3.96 18.68 -3.57
C PRO A 116 4.18 18.23 -2.13
N LEU A 117 3.42 18.76 -1.17
CA LEU A 117 3.48 18.29 0.23
C LEU A 117 2.97 16.84 0.35
N ARG A 118 1.93 16.48 -0.39
CA ARG A 118 1.41 15.10 -0.47
C ARG A 118 2.42 14.15 -1.12
N LEU A 119 3.17 14.61 -2.13
CA LEU A 119 4.26 13.84 -2.72
C LEU A 119 5.35 13.54 -1.65
N ALA A 120 5.76 14.55 -0.90
CA ALA A 120 6.76 14.39 0.15
C ALA A 120 6.26 13.48 1.29
N GLN A 121 5.00 13.64 1.73
CA GLN A 121 4.36 12.80 2.73
C GLN A 121 4.30 11.34 2.26
N GLY A 122 3.88 11.10 1.01
CA GLY A 122 3.84 9.76 0.41
C GLY A 122 5.24 9.13 0.34
N ALA A 123 6.26 9.86 -0.11
CA ALA A 123 7.64 9.36 -0.17
C ALA A 123 8.17 8.95 1.20
N ALA A 124 7.86 9.73 2.22
CA ALA A 124 8.22 9.42 3.60
C ALA A 124 7.48 8.19 4.13
N GLY A 125 6.17 8.05 3.87
CA GLY A 125 5.36 6.88 4.22
C GLY A 125 5.84 5.61 3.53
N GLY A 126 6.15 5.68 2.23
CA GLY A 126 6.72 4.57 1.46
C GLY A 126 8.09 4.13 1.99
N THR A 127 8.93 5.08 2.41
CA THR A 127 10.21 4.80 3.06
C THR A 127 10.00 4.06 4.39
N ALA A 128 9.08 4.52 5.24
CA ALA A 128 8.77 3.89 6.52
C ALA A 128 8.30 2.45 6.33
N MET A 129 7.41 2.19 5.38
CA MET A 129 6.88 0.87 5.07
C MET A 129 7.97 -0.12 4.64
N VAL A 130 8.85 0.28 3.71
CA VAL A 130 9.93 -0.59 3.22
C VAL A 130 10.94 -0.89 4.30
N VAL A 131 11.35 0.13 5.07
CA VAL A 131 12.34 -0.05 6.13
C VAL A 131 11.78 -0.87 7.28
N ALA A 132 10.49 -0.71 7.64
CA ALA A 132 9.83 -1.56 8.64
C ALA A 132 9.86 -3.04 8.21
N THR A 133 9.50 -3.33 6.95
CA THR A 133 9.52 -4.69 6.39
C THR A 133 10.94 -5.28 6.36
N ALA A 134 11.94 -4.47 5.98
CA ALA A 134 13.34 -4.88 5.97
C ALA A 134 13.87 -5.15 7.39
N ALA A 135 13.52 -4.30 8.36
CA ALA A 135 13.91 -4.49 9.76
C ALA A 135 13.33 -5.77 10.39
N VAL A 136 12.16 -6.22 9.93
CA VAL A 136 11.59 -7.53 10.33
C VAL A 136 12.45 -8.67 9.78
N ARG A 137 12.87 -8.59 8.51
CA ARG A 137 13.76 -9.61 7.91
C ARG A 137 15.11 -9.67 8.61
N ASP A 138 15.71 -8.51 8.91
CA ASP A 138 17.04 -8.42 9.52
C ASP A 138 17.09 -9.05 10.93
N ARG A 139 15.94 -9.15 11.63
CA ARG A 139 15.82 -9.73 13.00
C ARG A 139 15.52 -11.22 13.00
N GLY A 140 15.32 -11.82 11.86
CA GLY A 140 14.78 -13.17 11.68
C GLY A 140 15.78 -14.30 11.78
N GLU A 141 16.70 -14.31 12.76
CA GLU A 141 17.57 -15.48 13.04
C GLU A 141 16.78 -16.66 13.65
N ASP A 142 15.65 -16.41 14.31
CA ASP A 142 14.78 -17.44 14.88
C ASP A 142 13.49 -17.57 14.04
N GLY A 143 13.39 -18.53 13.14
CA GLY A 143 12.33 -18.64 12.12
C GLY A 143 10.87 -18.45 12.60
N ILE A 144 10.52 -18.85 13.86
CA ILE A 144 9.17 -18.70 14.43
C ILE A 144 8.88 -17.24 14.83
N GLY A 145 9.85 -16.52 15.38
CA GLY A 145 9.69 -15.11 15.77
C GLY A 145 9.42 -14.21 14.55
N THR A 146 10.16 -14.43 13.48
CA THR A 146 10.02 -13.70 12.20
C THR A 146 8.66 -13.95 11.56
N ALA A 147 8.19 -15.20 11.53
CA ALA A 147 6.87 -15.54 10.97
C ALA A 147 5.73 -14.82 11.72
N ARG A 148 5.81 -14.75 13.06
CA ARG A 148 4.83 -14.00 13.89
C ARG A 148 4.86 -12.49 13.59
N LEU A 149 6.05 -11.91 13.44
CA LEU A 149 6.21 -10.49 13.09
C LEU A 149 5.60 -10.17 11.73
N PHE A 150 5.90 -11.00 10.72
CA PHE A 150 5.29 -10.85 9.40
C PHE A 150 3.77 -11.02 9.43
N ALA A 151 3.25 -12.01 10.16
CA ALA A 151 1.81 -12.19 10.33
C ALA A 151 1.15 -10.96 10.95
N THR A 152 1.77 -10.37 11.97
CA THR A 152 1.27 -9.13 12.59
C THR A 152 1.30 -7.96 11.62
N LEU A 153 2.37 -7.78 10.82
CA LEU A 153 2.43 -6.75 9.78
C LEU A 153 1.32 -6.95 8.74
N MET A 154 1.03 -8.19 8.33
CA MET A 154 -0.04 -8.48 7.38
C MET A 154 -1.41 -8.13 7.96
N VAL A 155 -1.67 -8.43 9.24
CA VAL A 155 -2.92 -8.04 9.91
C VAL A 155 -3.04 -6.51 9.97
N VAL A 156 -2.00 -5.80 10.36
CA VAL A 156 -2.00 -4.33 10.43
C VAL A 156 -2.23 -3.72 9.05
N ASN A 157 -1.52 -4.21 8.02
CA ASN A 157 -1.66 -3.73 6.65
C ASN A 157 -3.05 -4.04 6.06
N GLY A 158 -3.69 -5.13 6.48
CA GLY A 158 -5.06 -5.46 6.07
C GLY A 158 -6.13 -4.63 6.78
N LEU A 159 -5.91 -4.29 8.06
CA LEU A 159 -6.87 -3.51 8.85
C LEU A 159 -6.74 -2.00 8.63
N ALA A 160 -5.54 -1.50 8.35
CA ALA A 160 -5.31 -0.06 8.20
C ALA A 160 -6.18 0.59 7.10
N PRO A 161 -6.33 0.03 5.88
CA PRO A 161 -7.21 0.59 4.85
C PRO A 161 -8.69 0.56 5.22
N ILE A 162 -9.11 -0.35 6.11
CA ILE A 162 -10.50 -0.44 6.59
C ILE A 162 -10.76 0.62 7.65
N LEU A 163 -9.83 0.75 8.61
CA LEU A 163 -10.00 1.65 9.75
C LEU A 163 -9.71 3.11 9.40
N ALA A 164 -8.77 3.36 8.49
CA ALA A 164 -8.36 4.72 8.15
C ALA A 164 -9.52 5.62 7.69
N PRO A 165 -10.36 5.25 6.69
CA PRO A 165 -11.47 6.10 6.27
C PRO A 165 -12.56 6.20 7.33
N VAL A 166 -12.76 5.18 8.19
CA VAL A 166 -13.72 5.25 9.31
C VAL A 166 -13.25 6.28 10.32
N ILE A 167 -11.97 6.23 10.71
CA ILE A 167 -11.38 7.22 11.63
C ILE A 167 -11.47 8.62 11.00
N GLY A 168 -11.11 8.74 9.72
CA GLY A 168 -11.18 10.00 8.97
C GLY A 168 -12.59 10.55 8.90
N GLY A 169 -13.59 9.73 8.53
CA GLY A 169 -14.98 10.13 8.46
C GLY A 169 -15.57 10.53 9.80
N GLN A 170 -15.21 9.83 10.89
CA GLN A 170 -15.62 10.25 12.24
C GLN A 170 -14.94 11.56 12.66
N LEU A 171 -13.67 11.74 12.35
CA LEU A 171 -12.94 12.96 12.66
C LEU A 171 -13.56 14.19 11.97
N LEU A 172 -14.04 14.03 10.73
CA LEU A 172 -14.74 15.08 9.98
C LEU A 172 -16.09 15.50 10.60
N HIS A 173 -16.57 14.82 11.63
CA HIS A 173 -17.71 15.28 12.41
C HIS A 173 -17.35 16.42 13.36
N TRP A 174 -16.11 16.49 13.82
CA TRP A 174 -15.63 17.48 14.79
C TRP A 174 -14.67 18.52 14.21
N THR A 175 -14.11 18.25 13.03
CA THR A 175 -13.15 19.13 12.37
C THR A 175 -13.32 19.08 10.85
N ASP A 176 -12.61 19.95 10.13
CA ASP A 176 -12.51 19.91 8.68
C ASP A 176 -11.44 18.91 8.18
N TRP A 177 -11.22 18.87 6.87
CA TRP A 177 -10.20 18.03 6.24
C TRP A 177 -8.77 18.32 6.75
N ARG A 178 -8.48 19.53 7.25
CA ARG A 178 -7.18 19.89 7.83
C ARG A 178 -6.89 19.15 9.11
N GLY A 179 -7.93 18.88 9.92
CA GLY A 179 -7.81 18.10 11.15
C GLY A 179 -7.29 16.67 10.90
N VAL A 180 -7.63 16.08 9.76
CA VAL A 180 -7.09 14.77 9.37
C VAL A 180 -5.56 14.83 9.20
N PHE A 181 -5.06 15.87 8.54
CA PHE A 181 -3.61 16.05 8.37
C PHE A 181 -2.90 16.39 9.68
N LEU A 182 -3.55 17.13 10.59
CA LEU A 182 -3.00 17.36 11.94
C LEU A 182 -2.91 16.06 12.73
N LEU A 183 -3.91 15.20 12.66
CA LEU A 183 -3.85 13.87 13.29
C LEU A 183 -2.72 13.01 12.69
N LEU A 184 -2.58 13.01 11.36
CA LEU A 184 -1.47 12.32 10.70
C LEU A 184 -0.10 12.89 11.13
N GLY A 185 -0.01 14.21 11.28
CA GLY A 185 1.17 14.88 11.82
C GLY A 185 1.48 14.47 13.26
N ALA A 186 0.46 14.40 14.12
CA ALA A 186 0.60 13.93 15.50
C ALA A 186 1.07 12.47 15.55
N ILE A 187 0.46 11.57 14.76
CA ILE A 187 0.90 10.18 14.62
C ILE A 187 2.37 10.15 14.14
N GLY A 188 2.71 10.97 13.15
CA GLY A 188 4.07 11.08 12.64
C GLY A 188 5.07 11.51 13.72
N ALA A 189 4.74 12.52 14.54
CA ALA A 189 5.58 12.99 15.63
C ALA A 189 5.78 11.92 16.72
N VAL A 190 4.71 11.22 17.10
CA VAL A 190 4.80 10.09 18.05
C VAL A 190 5.69 8.99 17.48
N MET A 191 5.53 8.66 16.19
CA MET A 191 6.34 7.63 15.54
C MET A 191 7.79 8.05 15.36
N LEU A 192 8.07 9.34 15.14
CA LEU A 192 9.43 9.89 15.12
C LEU A 192 10.09 9.74 16.49
N ALA A 193 9.40 10.16 17.55
CA ALA A 193 9.89 10.03 18.93
C ALA A 193 10.10 8.56 19.33
N ALA A 194 9.14 7.69 19.03
CA ALA A 194 9.23 6.26 19.29
C ALA A 194 10.39 5.60 18.50
N SER A 195 10.57 6.01 17.24
CA SER A 195 11.68 5.52 16.41
C SER A 195 13.03 6.02 16.93
N ALA A 196 13.12 7.26 17.39
CA ALA A 196 14.34 7.80 17.98
C ALA A 196 14.73 7.07 19.27
N ALA A 197 13.73 6.72 20.11
CA ALA A 197 13.94 6.06 21.39
C ALA A 197 14.21 4.55 21.26
N TRP A 198 13.46 3.85 20.41
CA TRP A 198 13.40 2.37 20.43
C TRP A 198 13.82 1.68 19.13
N PHE A 199 13.92 2.41 18.01
CA PHE A 199 14.36 1.81 16.75
C PHE A 199 15.88 1.68 16.73
N GLY A 200 16.38 0.51 17.14
CA GLY A 200 17.81 0.17 17.04
C GLY A 200 18.24 -0.05 15.59
N GLU A 201 19.55 0.04 15.33
CA GLU A 201 20.09 -0.33 14.02
C GLU A 201 20.03 -1.86 13.85
N SER A 202 19.25 -2.33 12.86
CA SER A 202 19.12 -3.76 12.56
C SER A 202 20.05 -4.24 11.46
N HIS A 203 20.72 -3.30 10.75
CA HIS A 203 21.65 -3.59 9.67
C HIS A 203 23.03 -3.01 9.96
N PRO A 204 23.88 -3.73 10.73
CA PRO A 204 25.18 -3.25 11.19
C PRO A 204 26.13 -3.01 10.00
N ALA A 205 27.17 -2.19 10.23
CA ALA A 205 28.06 -1.69 9.18
C ALA A 205 28.74 -2.83 8.37
N GLU A 206 29.01 -3.96 9.03
CA GLU A 206 29.67 -5.14 8.44
C GLU A 206 28.80 -5.85 7.39
N ARG A 207 27.48 -5.74 7.52
CA ARG A 207 26.49 -6.31 6.57
C ARG A 207 26.12 -5.34 5.44
N ARG A 208 26.51 -4.05 5.56
CA ARG A 208 26.21 -3.04 4.54
C ARG A 208 27.02 -3.34 3.28
N ARG A 209 26.33 -3.79 2.27
CA ARG A 209 26.95 -3.90 0.94
C ARG A 209 26.89 -2.51 0.30
N ALA A 210 28.02 -2.06 -0.26
CA ALA A 210 27.97 -0.99 -1.26
C ALA A 210 26.98 -1.46 -2.32
N GLY A 211 25.81 -0.77 -2.40
CA GLY A 211 24.70 -1.22 -3.22
C GLY A 211 25.21 -1.56 -4.62
N LEU A 212 24.79 -2.67 -5.15
CA LEU A 212 25.01 -2.98 -6.56
C LEU A 212 24.51 -1.76 -7.34
N GLY A 213 25.44 -1.04 -8.01
CA GLY A 213 25.06 0.17 -8.75
C GLY A 213 23.94 -0.15 -9.74
N PRO A 214 23.13 0.84 -10.16
CA PRO A 214 21.97 0.62 -11.04
C PRO A 214 22.29 -0.21 -12.28
N ARG A 215 23.55 -0.12 -12.78
CA ARG A 215 24.04 -0.90 -13.92
C ARG A 215 24.15 -2.41 -13.64
N ALA A 216 24.44 -2.81 -12.41
CA ALA A 216 24.53 -4.22 -12.03
C ALA A 216 23.15 -4.86 -11.79
N LEU A 217 22.14 -4.05 -11.43
CA LEU A 217 20.76 -4.50 -11.24
C LEU A 217 19.99 -4.62 -12.57
N LEU A 218 20.37 -3.87 -13.59
CA LEU A 218 19.68 -3.84 -14.88
C LEU A 218 19.52 -5.23 -15.54
N PRO A 219 20.55 -6.10 -15.60
CA PRO A 219 20.39 -7.45 -16.14
C PRO A 219 19.41 -8.30 -15.34
N VAL A 220 19.36 -8.14 -14.01
CA VAL A 220 18.44 -8.88 -13.13
C VAL A 220 17.01 -8.44 -13.41
N TYR A 221 16.74 -7.13 -13.46
CA TYR A 221 15.43 -6.60 -13.80
C TYR A 221 14.99 -7.01 -15.21
N ARG A 222 15.89 -6.96 -16.19
CA ARG A 222 15.59 -7.41 -17.55
C ARG A 222 15.21 -8.89 -17.60
N ARG A 223 15.92 -9.76 -16.86
CA ARG A 223 15.59 -11.18 -16.74
C ARG A 223 14.20 -11.39 -16.13
N VAL A 224 13.90 -10.72 -15.02
CA VAL A 224 12.61 -10.83 -14.33
C VAL A 224 11.47 -10.33 -15.23
N LEU A 225 11.64 -9.18 -15.90
CA LEU A 225 10.63 -8.61 -16.82
C LEU A 225 10.50 -9.39 -18.14
N SER A 226 11.46 -10.27 -18.49
CA SER A 226 11.35 -11.15 -19.65
C SER A 226 10.52 -12.40 -19.37
N ASP A 227 10.24 -12.72 -18.10
CA ASP A 227 9.35 -13.80 -17.73
C ASP A 227 7.89 -13.38 -17.93
N ARG A 228 7.21 -14.06 -18.85
CA ARG A 228 5.81 -13.78 -19.19
C ARG A 228 4.86 -14.01 -18.03
N VAL A 229 5.10 -15.03 -17.20
CA VAL A 229 4.26 -15.32 -16.03
C VAL A 229 4.41 -14.21 -15.00
N PHE A 230 5.64 -13.80 -14.70
CA PHE A 230 5.90 -12.67 -13.82
C PHE A 230 5.23 -11.39 -14.35
N LEU A 231 5.43 -11.07 -15.63
CA LEU A 231 4.84 -9.88 -16.24
C LEU A 231 3.31 -9.91 -16.22
N GLY A 232 2.72 -11.10 -16.45
CA GLY A 232 1.27 -11.30 -16.32
C GLY A 232 0.76 -11.05 -14.90
N CYS A 233 1.48 -11.53 -13.89
CA CYS A 233 1.16 -11.27 -12.47
C CYS A 233 1.35 -9.80 -12.10
N LEU A 234 2.44 -9.20 -12.56
CA LEU A 234 2.76 -7.78 -12.31
C LEU A 234 1.68 -6.85 -12.87
N LEU A 235 1.33 -7.02 -14.15
CA LEU A 235 0.33 -6.20 -14.84
C LEU A 235 -1.08 -6.53 -14.35
N GLY A 236 -1.43 -7.82 -14.17
CA GLY A 236 -2.73 -8.22 -13.65
C GLY A 236 -3.01 -7.62 -12.28
N ASN A 237 -2.07 -7.75 -11.35
CA ASN A 237 -2.20 -7.16 -10.01
C ASN A 237 -2.15 -5.63 -10.04
N GLY A 238 -1.19 -5.08 -10.79
CA GLY A 238 -0.99 -3.64 -10.83
C GLY A 238 -2.17 -2.89 -11.45
N LEU A 239 -2.72 -3.39 -12.56
CA LEU A 239 -3.89 -2.79 -13.23
C LEU A 239 -5.16 -2.95 -12.39
N ALA A 240 -5.41 -4.13 -11.79
CA ALA A 240 -6.58 -4.32 -10.93
C ALA A 240 -6.54 -3.36 -9.71
N LEU A 241 -5.37 -3.19 -9.09
CA LEU A 241 -5.20 -2.17 -8.04
C LEU A 241 -5.26 -0.74 -8.60
N GLY A 242 -4.84 -0.51 -9.84
CA GLY A 242 -5.04 0.76 -10.54
C GLY A 242 -6.53 1.12 -10.64
N GLY A 243 -7.38 0.16 -11.03
CA GLY A 243 -8.84 0.30 -11.00
C GLY A 243 -9.38 0.61 -9.61
N MET A 244 -8.87 -0.08 -8.56
CA MET A 244 -9.20 0.21 -7.17
C MET A 244 -8.83 1.65 -6.78
N PHE A 245 -7.67 2.17 -7.20
CA PHE A 245 -7.32 3.57 -6.93
C PHE A 245 -8.19 4.55 -7.71
N GLY A 246 -8.68 4.16 -8.90
CA GLY A 246 -9.75 4.89 -9.61
C GLY A 246 -11.02 4.95 -8.75
N TYR A 247 -11.46 3.83 -8.15
CA TYR A 247 -12.55 3.79 -7.19
C TYR A 247 -12.26 4.70 -5.97
N ILE A 248 -11.09 4.57 -5.34
CA ILE A 248 -10.73 5.36 -4.14
C ILE A 248 -10.79 6.86 -4.43
N SER A 249 -10.31 7.30 -5.59
CA SER A 249 -10.28 8.73 -5.94
C SER A 249 -11.62 9.30 -6.38
N GLY A 250 -12.47 8.49 -7.03
CA GLY A 250 -13.75 8.92 -7.58
C GLY A 250 -14.94 8.76 -6.63
N SER A 251 -14.93 7.69 -5.85
CA SER A 251 -16.08 7.33 -5.00
C SER A 251 -16.50 8.39 -3.98
N PRO A 252 -15.62 9.24 -3.38
CA PRO A 252 -16.08 10.30 -2.49
C PRO A 252 -17.01 11.28 -3.20
N PHE A 253 -16.67 11.68 -4.42
CA PHE A 253 -17.50 12.59 -5.21
C PHE A 253 -18.78 11.90 -5.69
N VAL A 254 -18.69 10.68 -6.19
CA VAL A 254 -19.86 9.92 -6.66
C VAL A 254 -20.82 9.62 -5.52
N LEU A 255 -20.34 9.12 -4.40
CA LEU A 255 -21.24 8.71 -3.30
C LEU A 255 -21.73 9.89 -2.47
N GLN A 256 -20.93 10.96 -2.30
CA GLN A 256 -21.34 12.12 -1.51
C GLN A 256 -22.01 13.20 -2.38
N ASP A 257 -21.37 13.68 -3.46
CA ASP A 257 -21.90 14.79 -4.25
C ASP A 257 -23.04 14.37 -5.20
N VAL A 258 -22.98 13.14 -5.79
CA VAL A 258 -24.04 12.65 -6.70
C VAL A 258 -25.16 11.96 -5.93
N HIS A 259 -24.84 11.09 -4.96
CA HIS A 259 -25.83 10.29 -4.24
C HIS A 259 -26.17 10.80 -2.85
N GLY A 260 -25.55 11.88 -2.36
CA GLY A 260 -25.92 12.58 -1.13
C GLY A 260 -25.52 11.85 0.17
N LEU A 261 -24.59 10.91 0.14
CA LEU A 261 -24.11 10.27 1.37
C LEU A 261 -23.28 11.25 2.21
N SER A 262 -23.41 11.16 3.54
CA SER A 262 -22.49 11.86 4.43
C SER A 262 -21.10 11.24 4.40
N ALA A 263 -20.08 11.97 4.86
CA ALA A 263 -18.71 11.45 4.97
C ALA A 263 -18.63 10.18 5.84
N GLN A 264 -19.47 10.08 6.88
CA GLN A 264 -19.56 8.91 7.76
C GLN A 264 -20.18 7.71 7.05
N GLN A 265 -21.29 7.92 6.31
CA GLN A 265 -21.92 6.86 5.51
C GLN A 265 -20.97 6.36 4.42
N TYR A 266 -20.30 7.30 3.73
CA TYR A 266 -19.25 6.96 2.77
C TYR A 266 -18.16 6.08 3.40
N SER A 267 -17.68 6.44 4.58
CA SER A 267 -16.63 5.71 5.30
C SER A 267 -17.07 4.28 5.66
N LEU A 268 -18.33 4.07 6.01
CA LEU A 268 -18.87 2.73 6.25
C LEU A 268 -18.93 1.88 4.96
N VAL A 269 -19.34 2.48 3.85
CA VAL A 269 -19.31 1.81 2.53
C VAL A 269 -17.88 1.42 2.18
N PHE A 270 -16.92 2.33 2.35
CA PHE A 270 -15.51 2.06 2.08
C PHE A 270 -14.97 0.94 2.97
N ALA A 271 -15.29 0.97 4.27
CA ALA A 271 -14.89 -0.09 5.21
C ALA A 271 -15.50 -1.44 4.85
N SER A 272 -16.77 -1.49 4.41
CA SER A 272 -17.41 -2.73 3.96
C SER A 272 -16.70 -3.32 2.74
N ASN A 273 -16.28 -2.48 1.77
CA ASN A 273 -15.50 -2.90 0.62
C ASN A 273 -14.13 -3.43 1.03
N GLY A 274 -13.45 -2.76 1.98
CA GLY A 274 -12.20 -3.24 2.56
C GLY A 274 -12.35 -4.60 3.27
N ALA A 275 -13.43 -4.79 4.03
CA ALA A 275 -13.77 -6.09 4.62
C ALA A 275 -13.99 -7.16 3.54
N GLY A 276 -14.56 -6.79 2.39
CA GLY A 276 -14.69 -7.66 1.22
C GLY A 276 -13.34 -8.20 0.74
N ILE A 277 -12.29 -7.37 0.69
CA ILE A 277 -10.92 -7.81 0.34
C ILE A 277 -10.43 -8.87 1.34
N VAL A 278 -10.63 -8.64 2.64
CA VAL A 278 -10.23 -9.60 3.68
C VAL A 278 -10.98 -10.92 3.51
N LEU A 279 -12.28 -10.88 3.30
CA LEU A 279 -13.10 -12.08 3.05
C LEU A 279 -12.64 -12.83 1.79
N GLY A 280 -12.37 -12.11 0.69
CA GLY A 280 -11.82 -12.67 -0.53
C GLY A 280 -10.44 -13.32 -0.31
N SER A 281 -9.57 -12.69 0.50
CA SER A 281 -8.26 -13.26 0.84
C SER A 281 -8.38 -14.54 1.69
N GLN A 282 -9.32 -14.59 2.64
CA GLN A 282 -9.60 -15.78 3.43
C GLN A 282 -10.15 -16.91 2.55
N LEU A 283 -11.05 -16.59 1.62
CA LEU A 283 -11.56 -17.54 0.64
C LEU A 283 -10.43 -18.06 -0.25
N SER A 284 -9.54 -17.19 -0.70
CA SER A 284 -8.33 -17.57 -1.44
C SER A 284 -7.48 -18.57 -0.65
N HIS A 285 -7.21 -18.26 0.62
CA HIS A 285 -6.45 -19.16 1.51
C HIS A 285 -7.11 -20.53 1.66
N ALA A 286 -8.43 -20.59 1.83
CA ALA A 286 -9.15 -21.84 1.97
C ALA A 286 -9.16 -22.69 0.68
N LEU A 287 -9.16 -22.06 -0.49
CA LEU A 287 -9.32 -22.73 -1.78
C LEU A 287 -8.00 -22.98 -2.52
N VAL A 288 -6.89 -22.34 -2.15
CA VAL A 288 -5.64 -22.41 -2.91
C VAL A 288 -5.09 -23.83 -3.03
N GLY A 289 -5.26 -24.65 -2.01
CA GLY A 289 -4.85 -26.06 -2.03
C GLY A 289 -5.64 -26.93 -3.02
N ARG A 290 -6.86 -26.51 -3.41
CA ARG A 290 -7.74 -27.25 -4.35
C ARG A 290 -7.67 -26.70 -5.77
N LEU A 291 -7.68 -25.40 -5.93
CA LEU A 291 -7.80 -24.72 -7.23
C LEU A 291 -6.46 -24.22 -7.77
N GLY A 292 -5.48 -24.05 -6.90
CA GLY A 292 -4.18 -23.45 -7.25
C GLY A 292 -4.24 -21.94 -7.44
N SER A 293 -3.10 -21.26 -7.25
CA SER A 293 -2.99 -19.79 -7.29
C SER A 293 -3.36 -19.18 -8.64
N ARG A 294 -3.03 -19.87 -9.75
CA ARG A 294 -3.34 -19.35 -11.10
C ARG A 294 -4.85 -19.27 -11.34
N THR A 295 -5.59 -20.31 -10.98
CA THR A 295 -7.06 -20.35 -11.13
C THR A 295 -7.74 -19.31 -10.25
N LEU A 296 -7.29 -19.17 -9.00
CA LEU A 296 -7.83 -18.18 -8.08
C LEU A 296 -7.57 -16.74 -8.53
N MET A 297 -6.38 -16.47 -9.05
CA MET A 297 -6.06 -15.17 -9.64
C MET A 297 -6.94 -14.87 -10.87
N LEU A 298 -7.17 -15.89 -11.74
CA LEU A 298 -8.05 -15.74 -12.90
C LEU A 298 -9.50 -15.47 -12.49
N ILE A 299 -10.03 -16.20 -11.50
CA ILE A 299 -11.38 -15.99 -10.96
C ILE A 299 -11.48 -14.58 -10.35
N GLY A 300 -10.46 -14.15 -9.59
CA GLY A 300 -10.43 -12.82 -9.01
C GLY A 300 -10.45 -11.73 -10.08
N LEU A 301 -9.58 -11.81 -11.09
CA LEU A 301 -9.53 -10.86 -12.20
C LEU A 301 -10.79 -10.86 -13.07
N ALA A 302 -11.42 -12.03 -13.30
CA ALA A 302 -12.69 -12.10 -14.00
C ALA A 302 -13.82 -11.46 -13.17
N GLY A 303 -13.79 -11.64 -11.85
CA GLY A 303 -14.76 -11.04 -10.94
C GLY A 303 -14.59 -9.51 -10.85
N THR A 304 -13.35 -8.99 -10.80
CA THR A 304 -13.12 -7.54 -10.84
C THR A 304 -13.57 -6.97 -12.18
N ALA A 305 -13.26 -7.61 -13.31
CA ALA A 305 -13.67 -7.15 -14.63
C ALA A 305 -15.20 -7.14 -14.81
N ALA A 306 -15.89 -8.18 -14.34
CA ALA A 306 -17.35 -8.24 -14.37
C ALA A 306 -17.98 -7.18 -13.44
N GLY A 307 -17.46 -7.03 -12.22
CA GLY A 307 -17.88 -6.01 -11.27
C GLY A 307 -17.65 -4.60 -11.81
N GLY A 308 -16.46 -4.33 -12.38
CA GLY A 308 -16.11 -3.05 -12.98
C GLY A 308 -16.99 -2.70 -14.20
N ALA A 309 -17.27 -3.67 -15.07
CA ALA A 309 -18.22 -3.51 -16.16
C ALA A 309 -19.64 -3.19 -15.66
N GLY A 310 -20.07 -3.87 -14.58
CA GLY A 310 -21.33 -3.59 -13.91
C GLY A 310 -21.38 -2.17 -13.31
N VAL A 311 -20.32 -1.73 -12.63
CA VAL A 311 -20.19 -0.36 -12.08
C VAL A 311 -20.27 0.67 -13.22
N CYS A 312 -19.56 0.43 -14.33
CA CYS A 312 -19.63 1.29 -15.51
C CYS A 312 -21.06 1.40 -16.07
N ALA A 313 -21.72 0.25 -16.27
CA ALA A 313 -23.11 0.22 -16.75
C ALA A 313 -24.05 0.95 -15.78
N ALA A 314 -23.92 0.72 -14.48
CA ALA A 314 -24.70 1.41 -13.46
C ALA A 314 -24.49 2.92 -13.50
N ALA A 315 -23.24 3.37 -13.65
CA ALA A 315 -22.90 4.79 -13.74
C ALA A 315 -23.48 5.44 -15.01
N LEU A 316 -23.38 4.77 -16.16
CA LEU A 316 -23.89 5.28 -17.45
C LEU A 316 -25.44 5.33 -17.49
N THR A 317 -26.12 4.41 -16.80
CA THR A 317 -27.59 4.37 -16.74
C THR A 317 -28.16 5.21 -15.61
N GLY A 318 -27.34 5.85 -14.78
CA GLY A 318 -27.79 6.60 -13.60
C GLY A 318 -28.44 5.73 -12.53
N ALA A 319 -28.02 4.48 -12.41
CA ALA A 319 -28.57 3.55 -11.43
C ALA A 319 -28.29 4.02 -9.99
N GLY A 320 -29.26 3.83 -9.11
CA GLY A 320 -29.17 4.26 -7.71
C GLY A 320 -28.22 3.36 -6.87
N LEU A 321 -28.00 3.80 -5.62
CA LEU A 321 -27.14 3.11 -4.64
C LEU A 321 -27.43 1.60 -4.47
N PRO A 322 -28.70 1.11 -4.49
CA PRO A 322 -28.98 -0.31 -4.34
C PRO A 322 -28.35 -1.20 -5.41
N VAL A 323 -28.05 -0.66 -6.58
CA VAL A 323 -27.34 -1.37 -7.67
C VAL A 323 -25.84 -1.10 -7.60
N LEU A 324 -25.45 0.14 -7.40
CA LEU A 324 -24.04 0.56 -7.41
C LEU A 324 -23.23 -0.06 -6.27
N LEU A 325 -23.75 -0.07 -5.03
CA LEU A 325 -23.00 -0.55 -3.87
C LEU A 325 -22.65 -2.04 -3.92
N PRO A 326 -23.59 -2.96 -4.27
CA PRO A 326 -23.23 -4.37 -4.43
C PRO A 326 -22.21 -4.62 -5.53
N LEU A 327 -22.27 -3.90 -6.65
CA LEU A 327 -21.32 -4.04 -7.74
C LEU A 327 -19.93 -3.56 -7.32
N LEU A 328 -19.82 -2.44 -6.62
CA LEU A 328 -18.57 -1.97 -6.03
C LEU A 328 -18.01 -2.97 -5.01
N PHE A 329 -18.88 -3.52 -4.15
CA PHE A 329 -18.47 -4.52 -3.17
C PHE A 329 -17.88 -5.78 -3.85
N VAL A 330 -18.56 -6.33 -4.86
CA VAL A 330 -18.06 -7.49 -5.61
C VAL A 330 -16.75 -7.18 -6.31
N ASN A 331 -16.66 -6.03 -7.00
CA ASN A 331 -15.46 -5.58 -7.68
C ASN A 331 -14.26 -5.56 -6.72
N VAL A 332 -14.40 -4.88 -5.57
CA VAL A 332 -13.31 -4.72 -4.58
C VAL A 332 -13.03 -6.03 -3.84
N ALA A 333 -14.05 -6.82 -3.48
CA ALA A 333 -13.86 -8.10 -2.77
C ALA A 333 -13.06 -9.12 -3.60
N CYS A 334 -13.25 -9.13 -4.93
CA CYS A 334 -12.51 -10.01 -5.83
C CYS A 334 -10.99 -9.73 -5.86
N LEU A 335 -10.54 -8.52 -5.48
CA LEU A 335 -9.13 -8.21 -5.28
C LEU A 335 -8.50 -9.08 -4.18
N GLY A 336 -9.28 -9.51 -3.20
CA GLY A 336 -8.82 -10.46 -2.18
C GLY A 336 -8.36 -11.81 -2.75
N LEU A 337 -8.89 -12.21 -3.90
CA LEU A 337 -8.39 -13.38 -4.64
C LEU A 337 -7.14 -13.04 -5.47
N VAL A 338 -7.01 -11.83 -5.96
CA VAL A 338 -5.89 -11.41 -6.83
C VAL A 338 -4.60 -11.22 -6.04
N LEU A 339 -4.66 -10.42 -4.96
CA LEU A 339 -3.47 -9.94 -4.22
C LEU A 339 -2.53 -11.06 -3.73
N PRO A 340 -3.00 -12.07 -2.95
CA PRO A 340 -2.12 -13.11 -2.44
C PRO A 340 -1.57 -14.02 -3.55
N ASN A 341 -2.37 -14.28 -4.57
CA ASN A 341 -1.99 -15.18 -5.65
C ASN A 341 -1.02 -14.52 -6.65
N ALA A 342 -1.14 -13.21 -6.89
CA ALA A 342 -0.18 -12.47 -7.71
C ALA A 342 1.23 -12.49 -7.09
N GLY A 343 1.33 -12.29 -5.76
CA GLY A 343 2.59 -12.40 -5.03
C GLY A 343 3.17 -13.81 -5.08
N ALA A 344 2.35 -14.83 -4.81
CA ALA A 344 2.78 -16.22 -4.81
C ALA A 344 3.29 -16.67 -6.19
N LEU A 345 2.52 -16.40 -7.26
CA LEU A 345 2.90 -16.78 -8.62
C LEU A 345 4.10 -15.97 -9.14
N GLY A 346 4.11 -14.66 -8.89
CA GLY A 346 5.16 -13.77 -9.39
C GLY A 346 6.53 -14.07 -8.77
N LEU A 347 6.57 -14.56 -7.52
CA LEU A 347 7.83 -14.87 -6.85
C LEU A 347 8.27 -16.32 -7.02
N ALA A 348 7.38 -17.25 -7.38
CA ALA A 348 7.65 -18.69 -7.41
C ALA A 348 8.82 -19.10 -8.33
N GLY A 349 9.01 -18.42 -9.47
CA GLY A 349 10.07 -18.71 -10.43
C GLY A 349 11.39 -17.96 -10.21
N HIS A 350 11.50 -17.11 -9.17
CA HIS A 350 12.56 -16.11 -9.05
C HIS A 350 13.34 -16.18 -7.72
N GLY A 351 13.63 -17.39 -7.20
CA GLY A 351 14.33 -17.57 -5.92
C GLY A 351 15.55 -16.67 -5.74
N ASP A 352 16.51 -16.68 -6.68
CA ASP A 352 17.73 -15.87 -6.64
C ASP A 352 17.47 -14.37 -6.89
N ALA A 353 16.37 -14.01 -7.56
CA ALA A 353 15.98 -12.66 -7.93
C ALA A 353 14.73 -12.18 -7.19
N ALA A 354 14.29 -12.89 -6.12
CA ALA A 354 13.06 -12.59 -5.38
C ALA A 354 13.00 -11.14 -4.86
N GLY A 355 14.15 -10.58 -4.45
CA GLY A 355 14.25 -9.17 -4.05
C GLY A 355 13.96 -8.19 -5.18
N ALA A 356 14.49 -8.47 -6.40
CA ALA A 356 14.24 -7.65 -7.59
C ALA A 356 12.77 -7.79 -8.05
N ALA A 357 12.22 -9.00 -8.03
CA ALA A 357 10.81 -9.24 -8.34
C ALA A 357 9.87 -8.51 -7.37
N ALA A 358 10.12 -8.62 -6.06
CA ALA A 358 9.34 -7.92 -5.04
C ALA A 358 9.43 -6.38 -5.15
N SER A 359 10.62 -5.85 -5.52
CA SER A 359 10.81 -4.41 -5.72
C SER A 359 10.06 -3.84 -6.94
N LEU A 360 9.63 -4.69 -7.87
CA LEU A 360 8.74 -4.32 -8.97
C LEU A 360 7.27 -4.49 -8.60
N LEU A 361 6.91 -5.59 -7.93
CA LEU A 361 5.52 -5.87 -7.54
C LEU A 361 4.96 -4.82 -6.57
N GLY A 362 5.78 -4.32 -5.64
CA GLY A 362 5.34 -3.36 -4.61
C GLY A 362 4.91 -2.00 -5.18
N PRO A 363 5.77 -1.28 -5.93
CA PRO A 363 5.48 0.07 -6.42
C PRO A 363 4.51 0.12 -7.60
N THR A 364 4.44 -0.94 -8.43
CA THR A 364 3.64 -0.96 -9.66
C THR A 364 2.17 -0.59 -9.44
N PRO A 365 1.45 -1.10 -8.42
CA PRO A 365 0.08 -0.68 -8.14
C PRO A 365 -0.07 0.82 -7.88
N TYR A 366 0.88 1.43 -7.16
CA TYR A 366 0.86 2.86 -6.86
C TYR A 366 1.11 3.71 -8.11
N ILE A 367 2.00 3.26 -9.00
CA ILE A 367 2.26 3.92 -10.29
C ILE A 367 1.01 3.87 -11.18
N LEU A 368 0.38 2.69 -11.30
CA LEU A 368 -0.82 2.52 -12.11
C LEU A 368 -2.03 3.23 -11.49
N GLY A 369 -2.13 3.24 -10.15
CA GLY A 369 -3.12 4.02 -9.43
C GLY A 369 -2.95 5.53 -9.61
N ALA A 370 -1.71 6.01 -9.65
CA ALA A 370 -1.41 7.40 -9.93
C ALA A 370 -1.83 7.83 -11.35
N LEU A 371 -1.83 6.90 -12.30
CA LEU A 371 -2.35 7.13 -13.65
C LEU A 371 -3.89 7.09 -13.68
N ALA A 372 -4.51 6.18 -12.94
CA ALA A 372 -5.96 6.01 -12.90
C ALA A 372 -6.67 7.20 -12.23
N SER A 373 -6.14 7.68 -11.09
CA SER A 373 -6.80 8.69 -10.26
C SER A 373 -7.20 9.98 -11.01
N PRO A 374 -6.33 10.66 -11.77
CA PRO A 374 -6.72 11.91 -12.44
C PRO A 374 -7.69 11.69 -13.59
N LEU A 375 -7.71 10.50 -14.22
CA LEU A 375 -8.64 10.17 -15.29
C LEU A 375 -10.10 10.17 -14.83
N VAL A 376 -10.34 9.76 -13.58
CA VAL A 376 -11.67 9.76 -12.97
C VAL A 376 -12.21 11.19 -12.82
N GLY A 377 -11.34 12.17 -12.55
CA GLY A 377 -11.73 13.56 -12.34
C GLY A 377 -12.14 14.33 -13.61
N LEU A 378 -11.90 13.78 -14.79
CA LEU A 378 -12.17 14.47 -16.07
C LEU A 378 -13.66 14.78 -16.28
N GLY A 379 -14.58 14.01 -15.65
CA GLY A 379 -16.03 14.25 -15.71
C GLY A 379 -16.55 15.27 -14.70
N GLY A 380 -15.71 15.81 -13.83
CA GLY A 380 -16.14 16.76 -12.81
C GLY A 380 -16.73 16.09 -11.56
N ARG A 381 -17.49 16.87 -10.76
CA ARG A 381 -17.98 16.45 -9.43
C ARG A 381 -19.27 15.63 -9.47
N HIS A 382 -20.07 15.79 -10.53
CA HIS A 382 -21.45 15.29 -10.59
C HIS A 382 -21.64 14.20 -11.65
N ASP A 383 -20.54 13.61 -12.16
CA ASP A 383 -20.59 12.55 -13.14
C ASP A 383 -19.90 11.29 -12.61
N ALA A 384 -20.66 10.20 -12.50
CA ALA A 384 -20.17 8.90 -12.10
C ALA A 384 -19.52 8.09 -13.25
N ALA A 385 -19.81 8.46 -14.50
CA ALA A 385 -19.39 7.69 -15.68
C ALA A 385 -17.86 7.56 -15.80
N PRO A 386 -17.02 8.61 -15.57
CA PRO A 386 -15.58 8.47 -15.66
C PRO A 386 -15.01 7.47 -14.65
N MET A 387 -15.54 7.47 -13.41
CA MET A 387 -15.12 6.49 -12.38
C MET A 387 -15.43 5.06 -12.86
N GLY A 388 -16.67 4.79 -13.26
CA GLY A 388 -17.07 3.48 -13.77
C GLY A 388 -16.25 3.04 -14.97
N THR A 389 -16.01 3.95 -15.92
CA THR A 389 -15.22 3.67 -17.14
C THR A 389 -13.77 3.34 -16.83
N VAL A 390 -13.11 4.11 -15.95
CA VAL A 390 -11.72 3.86 -15.54
C VAL A 390 -11.59 2.51 -14.84
N ILE A 391 -12.49 2.20 -13.89
CA ILE A 391 -12.51 0.89 -13.21
C ILE A 391 -12.64 -0.23 -14.25
N ALA A 392 -13.64 -0.16 -15.14
CA ALA A 392 -13.89 -1.19 -16.14
C ALA A 392 -12.72 -1.40 -17.09
N LEU A 393 -12.08 -0.32 -17.57
CA LEU A 393 -10.93 -0.39 -18.47
C LEU A 393 -9.71 -1.00 -17.81
N PHE A 394 -9.40 -0.59 -16.58
CA PHE A 394 -8.25 -1.11 -15.84
C PHE A 394 -8.44 -2.58 -15.49
N ASP A 395 -9.62 -2.97 -15.04
CA ASP A 395 -9.92 -4.37 -14.69
C ASP A 395 -9.97 -5.29 -15.91
N ALA A 396 -10.53 -4.83 -17.04
CA ALA A 396 -10.50 -5.56 -18.29
C ALA A 396 -9.07 -5.72 -18.83
N ALA A 397 -8.25 -4.66 -18.74
CA ALA A 397 -6.85 -4.71 -19.10
C ALA A 397 -6.05 -5.65 -18.18
N ALA A 398 -6.34 -5.68 -16.86
CA ALA A 398 -5.74 -6.59 -15.90
C ALA A 398 -6.00 -8.05 -16.27
N LEU A 399 -7.26 -8.39 -16.52
CA LEU A 399 -7.66 -9.73 -16.95
C LEU A 399 -7.01 -10.10 -18.29
N GLY A 400 -7.07 -9.21 -19.28
CA GLY A 400 -6.49 -9.41 -20.59
C GLY A 400 -4.98 -9.66 -20.54
N ALA A 401 -4.24 -8.81 -19.80
CA ALA A 401 -2.80 -8.94 -19.63
C ALA A 401 -2.44 -10.27 -18.96
N PHE A 402 -3.14 -10.66 -17.88
CA PHE A 402 -2.88 -11.92 -17.22
C PHE A 402 -3.16 -13.12 -18.13
N VAL A 403 -4.32 -13.17 -18.77
CA VAL A 403 -4.69 -14.28 -19.66
C VAL A 403 -3.72 -14.40 -20.84
N PHE A 404 -3.40 -13.29 -21.50
CA PHE A 404 -2.53 -13.31 -22.68
C PHE A 404 -1.09 -13.72 -22.35
N LEU A 405 -0.53 -13.18 -21.26
CA LEU A 405 0.88 -13.42 -20.88
C LEU A 405 1.09 -14.78 -20.22
N THR A 406 0.05 -15.33 -19.52
CA THR A 406 0.17 -16.60 -18.83
C THR A 406 -0.42 -17.78 -19.63
N ARG A 407 -0.91 -17.57 -20.86
CA ARG A 407 -1.26 -18.70 -21.74
C ARG A 407 -0.01 -19.57 -21.90
N LYS A 408 -0.17 -20.89 -21.59
CA LYS A 408 0.82 -21.87 -22.03
C LYS A 408 0.88 -21.79 -23.56
N THR A 409 2.00 -21.43 -24.14
CA THR A 409 2.30 -21.82 -25.51
C THR A 409 2.28 -23.32 -25.50
N GLU A 410 1.27 -23.93 -26.12
CA GLU A 410 1.33 -25.35 -26.54
C GLU A 410 2.43 -25.41 -27.59
N ASP A 411 3.65 -25.76 -27.16
CA ASP A 411 4.74 -26.25 -27.97
C ASP A 411 5.05 -27.70 -27.55
#